data_13bdecbbb65839d25bcde5b45ca41739
#
_entry.id   13bdecbbb65839d25bcde5b45ca41739
#
_cell.length_a   1.000
_cell.length_b   1.000
_cell.length_c   1.000
_cell.angle_alpha   90.00
_cell.angle_beta   90.00
_cell.angle_gamma   90.00
#
_symmetry.space_group_name_H-M   'P 1'
#
loop_
_entity.id
_entity.type
_entity.pdbx_description
1 polymer ?
#
loop_
_entity_poly.entity_id
_entity_poly.type
_entity_poly.pdbx_seq_one_letter_code
_entity_poly.pdbx_strand_id
1 'polypeptide(L)'
;MSWPEVKLAAEEHRYELVLNGSSVAERIDKYGLDRNIFQLDFLNFLQISNTKLLSLPEELGQLLNLKTLDLHRNSIEKLPASIGCLKELKNLDVSGNELQLLPAELGELTLLQTINVNCNKLTEMPSVASLKNLSRFDVSHNQLSELPDGIYELEHLAEIHASNNQITTIDANVSKLTSLKVLSLNVNKIELIPSELSECHKLKELYLQDNLIKDNRLVKLLKQCHTKAVLDYIAAGKDKGKAGRKGGKKGRNKTVSEGDNEEDGEQATGPVVTVLYSEDFKVLVQASVQDIRPYIVCALVRNLDLSDMATFRKFINIQVQYSFILIFLQGNYAPGAPNGRFGKLSVRKAFNPV
;
A
#
# COMPACT_ATOMS: atom_id res chain seq x y z
N MET A 1 -3.99 2.74 39.41
CA MET A 1 -2.57 3.19 39.52
C MET A 1 -2.13 3.61 38.14
N SER A 2 -1.56 4.80 38.00
CA SER A 2 -1.04 5.25 36.69
C SER A 2 0.21 4.46 36.28
N TRP A 3 0.35 4.18 35.02
CA TRP A 3 1.50 3.46 34.47
C TRP A 3 2.78 4.28 34.55
N PRO A 4 3.97 3.65 34.71
CA PRO A 4 5.23 4.36 34.86
C PRO A 4 5.51 5.33 33.70
N GLU A 5 5.22 4.91 32.46
CA GLU A 5 5.42 5.71 31.26
C GLU A 5 4.51 6.95 31.25
N VAL A 6 3.28 6.80 31.70
CA VAL A 6 2.27 7.89 31.80
C VAL A 6 2.68 8.89 32.89
N LYS A 7 3.11 8.38 34.07
CA LYS A 7 3.62 9.25 35.15
C LYS A 7 4.84 10.05 34.69
N LEU A 8 5.79 9.37 34.07
CA LEU A 8 7.02 10.02 33.59
C LEU A 8 6.70 11.09 32.52
N ALA A 9 5.76 10.79 31.61
CA ALA A 9 5.30 11.77 30.63
C ALA A 9 4.66 13.00 31.30
N ALA A 10 3.88 12.79 32.35
CA ALA A 10 3.26 13.88 33.12
C ALA A 10 4.31 14.73 33.87
N GLU A 11 5.24 14.07 34.58
CA GLU A 11 6.26 14.73 35.40
C GLU A 11 7.25 15.53 34.55
N GLU A 12 7.65 15.00 33.39
CA GLU A 12 8.62 15.62 32.48
C GLU A 12 7.97 16.46 31.39
N HIS A 13 6.65 16.61 31.35
CA HIS A 13 5.91 17.31 30.29
C HIS A 13 6.30 16.84 28.89
N ARG A 14 6.36 15.52 28.69
CA ARG A 14 6.72 14.91 27.40
C ARG A 14 5.59 15.08 26.39
N TYR A 15 5.88 15.64 25.24
CA TYR A 15 4.93 15.79 24.15
C TYR A 15 4.63 14.48 23.42
N GLU A 16 5.39 13.42 23.70
CA GLU A 16 5.28 12.13 23.05
C GLU A 16 5.09 11.02 24.09
N LEU A 17 4.14 10.12 23.82
CA LEU A 17 3.92 8.92 24.62
C LEU A 17 3.85 7.71 23.71
N VAL A 18 4.75 6.74 23.95
CA VAL A 18 4.83 5.49 23.19
C VAL A 18 4.58 4.31 24.11
N LEU A 19 3.53 3.56 23.83
CA LEU A 19 3.11 2.37 24.55
C LEU A 19 3.05 1.20 23.57
N ASN A 20 4.00 0.28 23.64
CA ASN A 20 4.06 -0.84 22.71
C ASN A 20 4.56 -2.13 23.35
N GLY A 21 4.28 -3.25 22.66
CA GLY A 21 4.85 -4.55 22.96
C GLY A 21 4.11 -5.34 24.03
N SER A 22 4.64 -6.54 24.31
CA SER A 22 3.97 -7.56 25.14
C SER A 22 3.72 -7.14 26.57
N SER A 23 4.65 -6.41 27.20
CA SER A 23 4.46 -5.98 28.60
C SER A 23 3.32 -4.95 28.75
N VAL A 24 3.11 -4.09 27.74
CA VAL A 24 1.96 -3.19 27.70
C VAL A 24 0.68 -3.97 27.41
N ALA A 25 0.74 -4.94 26.47
CA ALA A 25 -0.39 -5.82 26.16
C ALA A 25 -0.88 -6.59 27.40
N GLU A 26 0.03 -7.17 28.20
CA GLU A 26 -0.33 -7.84 29.44
C GLU A 26 -0.99 -6.92 30.48
N ARG A 27 -0.55 -5.64 30.55
CA ARG A 27 -1.17 -4.64 31.43
C ARG A 27 -2.56 -4.25 30.95
N ILE A 28 -2.72 -4.09 29.63
CA ILE A 28 -4.04 -3.78 29.03
C ILE A 28 -5.01 -4.95 29.29
N ASP A 29 -4.57 -6.19 29.08
CA ASP A 29 -5.40 -7.37 29.27
C ASP A 29 -5.87 -7.51 30.75
N LYS A 30 -4.96 -7.22 31.70
CA LYS A 30 -5.24 -7.39 33.13
C LYS A 30 -5.98 -6.22 33.78
N TYR A 31 -5.70 -4.99 33.35
CA TYR A 31 -6.14 -3.76 34.05
C TYR A 31 -6.89 -2.78 33.15
N GLY A 32 -6.97 -3.04 31.86
CA GLY A 32 -7.42 -2.08 30.86
C GLY A 32 -6.39 -0.98 30.58
N LEU A 33 -6.74 -0.10 29.64
CA LEU A 33 -5.89 1.05 29.30
C LEU A 33 -5.88 2.09 30.42
N ASP A 34 -4.71 2.63 30.76
CA ASP A 34 -4.57 3.69 31.77
C ASP A 34 -5.25 4.98 31.28
N ARG A 35 -6.37 5.35 31.91
CA ARG A 35 -7.14 6.55 31.52
C ARG A 35 -6.44 7.87 31.83
N ASN A 36 -5.38 7.87 32.70
CA ASN A 36 -4.61 9.08 32.92
C ASN A 36 -3.86 9.58 31.67
N ILE A 37 -3.70 8.73 30.64
CA ILE A 37 -3.18 9.14 29.33
C ILE A 37 -3.97 10.33 28.79
N PHE A 38 -5.29 10.30 28.90
CA PHE A 38 -6.17 11.32 28.34
C PHE A 38 -6.21 12.62 29.13
N GLN A 39 -5.54 12.67 30.29
CA GLN A 39 -5.32 13.90 31.06
C GLN A 39 -4.05 14.66 30.61
N LEU A 40 -3.24 14.06 29.75
CA LEU A 40 -1.99 14.67 29.24
C LEU A 40 -2.34 15.53 27.99
N ASP A 41 -3.02 16.62 28.20
CA ASP A 41 -3.53 17.53 27.16
C ASP A 41 -2.43 18.17 26.28
N PHE A 42 -1.19 18.19 26.77
CA PHE A 42 -0.01 18.68 26.06
C PHE A 42 0.55 17.67 25.04
N LEU A 43 0.08 16.42 25.00
CA LEU A 43 0.56 15.42 24.03
C LEU A 43 0.30 15.88 22.59
N ASN A 44 1.33 15.77 21.75
CA ASN A 44 1.21 15.95 20.31
C ASN A 44 1.42 14.65 19.52
N PHE A 45 2.00 13.61 20.15
CA PHE A 45 2.19 12.28 19.60
C PHE A 45 1.77 11.22 20.61
N LEU A 46 0.84 10.36 20.21
CA LEU A 46 0.43 9.19 20.99
C LEU A 46 0.52 7.94 20.11
N GLN A 47 1.32 6.97 20.57
CA GLN A 47 1.37 5.65 19.98
C GLN A 47 0.98 4.59 21.00
N ILE A 48 -0.02 3.75 20.64
CA ILE A 48 -0.39 2.54 21.36
C ILE A 48 -0.44 1.42 20.32
N SER A 49 0.60 0.62 20.21
CA SER A 49 0.73 -0.34 19.11
C SER A 49 1.19 -1.72 19.57
N ASN A 50 0.78 -2.76 18.85
CA ASN A 50 1.11 -4.16 19.17
C ASN A 50 0.70 -4.57 20.59
N THR A 51 -0.48 -4.11 21.07
CA THR A 51 -0.90 -4.27 22.48
C THR A 51 -2.20 -5.05 22.64
N LYS A 52 -2.83 -5.50 21.55
CA LYS A 52 -4.14 -6.17 21.54
C LYS A 52 -5.28 -5.29 22.13
N LEU A 53 -5.12 -3.98 22.08
CA LEU A 53 -6.16 -3.04 22.53
C LEU A 53 -7.45 -3.27 21.73
N LEU A 54 -8.59 -3.42 22.42
CA LEU A 54 -9.89 -3.70 21.80
C LEU A 54 -10.70 -2.43 21.48
N SER A 55 -10.56 -1.39 22.29
CA SER A 55 -11.30 -0.14 22.14
C SER A 55 -10.59 1.02 22.81
N LEU A 56 -10.96 2.23 22.38
CA LEU A 56 -10.55 3.49 23.00
C LEU A 56 -11.78 4.15 23.65
N PRO A 57 -11.60 4.80 24.80
CA PRO A 57 -12.70 5.52 25.45
C PRO A 57 -12.90 6.90 24.81
N GLU A 58 -14.08 7.50 25.06
CA GLU A 58 -14.44 8.84 24.55
C GLU A 58 -13.53 9.96 25.09
N GLU A 59 -12.86 9.72 26.23
CA GLU A 59 -11.85 10.63 26.77
C GLU A 59 -10.66 10.90 25.82
N LEU A 60 -10.50 10.09 24.76
CA LEU A 60 -9.54 10.36 23.67
C LEU A 60 -9.69 11.80 23.14
N GLY A 61 -10.93 12.29 23.02
CA GLY A 61 -11.21 13.64 22.53
C GLY A 61 -10.67 14.78 23.41
N GLN A 62 -10.13 14.49 24.60
CA GLN A 62 -9.51 15.50 25.49
C GLN A 62 -8.09 15.88 25.04
N LEU A 63 -7.44 15.08 24.18
CA LEU A 63 -6.09 15.33 23.68
C LEU A 63 -6.08 16.35 22.52
N LEU A 64 -6.54 17.56 22.78
CA LEU A 64 -6.80 18.58 21.76
C LEU A 64 -5.56 19.01 20.97
N ASN A 65 -4.34 18.85 21.53
CA ASN A 65 -3.10 19.21 20.89
C ASN A 65 -2.46 18.07 20.07
N LEU A 66 -3.15 16.91 19.99
CA LEU A 66 -2.62 15.72 19.32
C LEU A 66 -2.49 15.93 17.82
N LYS A 67 -1.28 15.71 17.28
CA LYS A 67 -0.95 15.84 15.85
C LYS A 67 -0.79 14.48 15.19
N THR A 68 -0.37 13.47 15.93
CA THR A 68 -0.19 12.11 15.44
C THR A 68 -0.80 11.12 16.42
N LEU A 69 -1.71 10.29 15.92
CA LEU A 69 -2.30 9.17 16.62
C LEU A 69 -1.96 7.89 15.88
N ASP A 70 -1.16 7.04 16.51
CA ASP A 70 -0.71 5.77 15.97
C ASP A 70 -1.22 4.61 16.84
N LEU A 71 -2.15 3.85 16.29
CA LEU A 71 -2.83 2.71 16.95
C LEU A 71 -2.64 1.41 16.17
N HIS A 72 -1.59 1.34 15.34
CA HIS A 72 -1.40 0.20 14.46
C HIS A 72 -1.22 -1.14 15.19
N ARG A 73 -1.65 -2.22 14.55
CA ARG A 73 -1.49 -3.61 15.06
C ARG A 73 -2.06 -3.80 16.46
N ASN A 74 -3.33 -3.52 16.59
CA ASN A 74 -4.15 -3.85 17.75
C ASN A 74 -5.34 -4.73 17.32
N SER A 75 -6.36 -4.82 18.16
CA SER A 75 -7.60 -5.53 17.87
C SER A 75 -8.80 -4.58 18.00
N ILE A 76 -8.62 -3.33 17.60
CA ILE A 76 -9.65 -2.28 17.76
C ILE A 76 -10.78 -2.54 16.77
N GLU A 77 -11.99 -2.71 17.31
CA GLU A 77 -13.20 -2.93 16.51
C GLU A 77 -13.91 -1.62 16.14
N LYS A 78 -13.78 -0.58 16.97
CA LYS A 78 -14.44 0.73 16.78
C LYS A 78 -13.58 1.86 17.31
N LEU A 79 -13.59 2.99 16.62
CA LEU A 79 -13.05 4.25 17.11
C LEU A 79 -14.17 5.07 17.78
N PRO A 80 -13.88 5.82 18.87
CA PRO A 80 -14.87 6.68 19.51
C PRO A 80 -15.20 7.89 18.62
N ALA A 81 -16.43 8.38 18.70
CA ALA A 81 -16.87 9.57 17.97
C ALA A 81 -16.08 10.84 18.38
N SER A 82 -15.60 10.87 19.62
CA SER A 82 -14.75 11.94 20.14
C SER A 82 -13.42 12.12 19.37
N ILE A 83 -13.04 11.20 18.47
CA ILE A 83 -11.88 11.40 17.56
C ILE A 83 -12.05 12.71 16.75
N GLY A 84 -13.28 13.09 16.42
CA GLY A 84 -13.59 14.35 15.73
C GLY A 84 -13.21 15.61 16.51
N CYS A 85 -12.95 15.52 17.82
CA CYS A 85 -12.46 16.62 18.65
C CYS A 85 -10.98 16.93 18.42
N LEU A 86 -10.20 16.02 17.82
CA LEU A 86 -8.76 16.15 17.65
C LEU A 86 -8.42 17.08 16.45
N LYS A 87 -8.82 18.33 16.51
CA LYS A 87 -8.73 19.27 15.36
C LYS A 87 -7.32 19.54 14.85
N GLU A 88 -6.28 19.33 15.67
CA GLU A 88 -4.88 19.47 15.31
C GLU A 88 -4.28 18.20 14.67
N LEU A 89 -5.07 17.11 14.54
CA LEU A 89 -4.58 15.83 14.04
C LEU A 89 -4.18 15.93 12.57
N LYS A 90 -2.95 15.51 12.27
CA LYS A 90 -2.35 15.47 10.93
C LYS A 90 -2.13 14.08 10.41
N ASN A 91 -1.80 13.14 11.30
CA ASN A 91 -1.50 11.76 10.94
C ASN A 91 -2.33 10.82 11.80
N LEU A 92 -3.09 9.96 11.14
CA LEU A 92 -3.85 8.88 11.75
C LEU A 92 -3.40 7.55 11.17
N ASP A 93 -2.86 6.68 12.01
CA ASP A 93 -2.56 5.30 11.68
C ASP A 93 -3.35 4.35 12.60
N VAL A 94 -4.30 3.64 12.02
CA VAL A 94 -5.08 2.59 12.68
C VAL A 94 -4.99 1.27 11.89
N SER A 95 -3.90 1.09 11.16
CA SER A 95 -3.68 -0.09 10.35
C SER A 95 -3.52 -1.36 11.18
N GLY A 96 -3.88 -2.51 10.58
CA GLY A 96 -3.78 -3.81 11.25
C GLY A 96 -4.66 -3.92 12.48
N ASN A 97 -5.92 -3.54 12.36
CA ASN A 97 -6.94 -3.63 13.39
C ASN A 97 -8.16 -4.46 12.90
N GLU A 98 -9.26 -4.41 13.63
CA GLU A 98 -10.49 -5.15 13.31
C GLU A 98 -11.68 -4.21 13.01
N LEU A 99 -11.38 -2.98 12.56
CA LEU A 99 -12.37 -1.94 12.29
C LEU A 99 -13.31 -2.37 11.14
N GLN A 100 -14.60 -2.32 11.39
CA GLN A 100 -15.64 -2.57 10.38
C GLN A 100 -16.18 -1.26 9.79
N LEU A 101 -16.23 -0.22 10.60
CA LEU A 101 -16.70 1.13 10.27
C LEU A 101 -15.80 2.17 10.93
N LEU A 102 -15.74 3.34 10.34
CA LEU A 102 -15.13 4.53 10.93
C LEU A 102 -16.23 5.55 11.31
N PRO A 103 -16.04 6.31 12.39
CA PRO A 103 -17.02 7.33 12.78
C PRO A 103 -17.07 8.46 11.74
N ALA A 104 -18.28 9.01 11.49
CA ALA A 104 -18.48 10.11 10.55
C ALA A 104 -17.71 11.38 10.96
N GLU A 105 -17.48 11.53 12.26
CA GLU A 105 -16.71 12.61 12.87
C GLU A 105 -15.25 12.67 12.40
N LEU A 106 -14.75 11.60 11.76
CA LEU A 106 -13.45 11.63 11.08
C LEU A 106 -13.38 12.76 10.03
N GLY A 107 -14.50 13.07 9.36
CA GLY A 107 -14.62 14.18 8.42
C GLY A 107 -14.40 15.56 9.03
N GLU A 108 -14.41 15.70 10.34
CA GLU A 108 -14.19 16.96 11.05
C GLU A 108 -12.69 17.30 11.21
N LEU A 109 -11.78 16.36 10.90
CA LEU A 109 -10.33 16.50 11.07
C LEU A 109 -9.69 17.21 9.86
N THR A 110 -10.05 18.45 9.65
CA THR A 110 -9.69 19.21 8.43
C THR A 110 -8.17 19.42 8.21
N LEU A 111 -7.34 19.26 9.24
CA LEU A 111 -5.88 19.34 9.14
C LEU A 111 -5.22 18.00 8.80
N LEU A 112 -6.00 16.93 8.63
CA LEU A 112 -5.47 15.60 8.39
C LEU A 112 -4.74 15.53 7.04
N GLN A 113 -3.52 15.02 7.07
CA GLN A 113 -2.61 14.88 5.93
C GLN A 113 -2.42 13.43 5.49
N THR A 114 -2.44 12.53 6.47
CA THR A 114 -2.25 11.10 6.24
C THR A 114 -3.32 10.30 6.98
N ILE A 115 -3.99 9.42 6.25
CA ILE A 115 -4.86 8.38 6.81
C ILE A 115 -4.31 7.03 6.38
N ASN A 116 -4.00 6.19 7.35
CA ASN A 116 -3.67 4.80 7.14
C ASN A 116 -4.63 3.91 7.93
N VAL A 117 -5.52 3.23 7.21
CA VAL A 117 -6.49 2.27 7.76
C VAL A 117 -6.32 0.90 7.11
N ASN A 118 -5.14 0.61 6.58
CA ASN A 118 -4.90 -0.64 5.87
C ASN A 118 -5.04 -1.86 6.80
N CYS A 119 -5.28 -3.03 6.22
CA CYS A 119 -5.43 -4.28 6.98
C CYS A 119 -6.49 -4.18 8.08
N ASN A 120 -7.71 -3.81 7.70
CA ASN A 120 -8.90 -3.79 8.54
C ASN A 120 -10.05 -4.59 7.88
N LYS A 121 -11.26 -4.47 8.39
CA LYS A 121 -12.47 -5.14 7.87
C LYS A 121 -13.50 -4.12 7.34
N LEU A 122 -13.05 -2.94 6.89
CA LEU A 122 -13.92 -1.85 6.47
C LEU A 122 -14.72 -2.23 5.22
N THR A 123 -16.04 -2.08 5.28
CA THR A 123 -16.96 -2.27 4.16
C THR A 123 -17.31 -0.95 3.47
N GLU A 124 -17.21 0.15 4.20
CA GLU A 124 -17.44 1.51 3.72
C GLU A 124 -16.54 2.51 4.46
N MET A 125 -16.41 3.69 3.91
CA MET A 125 -15.68 4.81 4.49
C MET A 125 -16.62 6.00 4.65
N PRO A 126 -16.49 6.82 5.72
CA PRO A 126 -17.20 8.09 5.80
C PRO A 126 -16.72 9.04 4.69
N SER A 127 -17.52 10.07 4.40
CA SER A 127 -17.14 11.10 3.44
C SER A 127 -15.84 11.80 3.87
N VAL A 128 -14.93 11.97 2.91
CA VAL A 128 -13.64 12.65 3.10
C VAL A 128 -13.61 14.04 2.46
N ALA A 129 -14.74 14.54 1.99
CA ALA A 129 -14.84 15.80 1.22
C ALA A 129 -14.27 17.02 1.93
N SER A 130 -14.32 17.05 3.28
CA SER A 130 -13.81 18.15 4.11
C SER A 130 -12.31 18.08 4.39
N LEU A 131 -11.64 16.95 4.10
CA LEU A 131 -10.23 16.70 4.42
C LEU A 131 -9.30 17.31 3.36
N LYS A 132 -9.40 18.60 3.09
CA LYS A 132 -8.71 19.28 1.99
C LYS A 132 -7.18 19.21 2.05
N ASN A 133 -6.60 18.95 3.22
CA ASN A 133 -5.15 18.82 3.42
C ASN A 133 -4.65 17.38 3.22
N LEU A 134 -5.55 16.41 2.93
CA LEU A 134 -5.17 15.01 2.78
C LEU A 134 -4.25 14.82 1.57
N SER A 135 -3.07 14.25 1.80
CA SER A 135 -2.05 13.98 0.80
C SER A 135 -1.80 12.49 0.56
N ARG A 136 -2.00 11.67 1.59
CA ARG A 136 -1.84 10.22 1.53
C ARG A 136 -3.03 9.51 2.15
N PHE A 137 -3.59 8.58 1.40
CA PHE A 137 -4.75 7.79 1.77
C PHE A 137 -4.49 6.31 1.52
N ASP A 138 -4.44 5.52 2.59
CA ASP A 138 -4.22 4.07 2.50
C ASP A 138 -5.36 3.29 3.16
N VAL A 139 -6.15 2.63 2.32
CA VAL A 139 -7.27 1.74 2.68
C VAL A 139 -7.05 0.32 2.16
N SER A 140 -5.83 -0.04 1.83
CA SER A 140 -5.51 -1.36 1.28
C SER A 140 -5.91 -2.48 2.24
N HIS A 141 -6.15 -3.68 1.70
CA HIS A 141 -6.53 -4.84 2.51
C HIS A 141 -7.77 -4.60 3.39
N ASN A 142 -8.86 -4.19 2.76
CA ASN A 142 -10.19 -4.02 3.35
C ASN A 142 -11.27 -4.71 2.48
N GLN A 143 -12.53 -4.38 2.66
CA GLN A 143 -13.66 -4.97 1.95
C GLN A 143 -14.48 -3.90 1.21
N LEU A 144 -13.85 -2.77 0.85
CA LEU A 144 -14.51 -1.63 0.22
C LEU A 144 -15.00 -1.98 -1.19
N SER A 145 -16.25 -1.65 -1.50
CA SER A 145 -16.83 -1.79 -2.86
C SER A 145 -16.57 -0.58 -3.75
N GLU A 146 -16.23 0.57 -3.15
CA GLU A 146 -15.96 1.84 -3.82
C GLU A 146 -15.01 2.71 -2.98
N LEU A 147 -14.45 3.75 -3.59
CA LEU A 147 -13.69 4.78 -2.88
C LEU A 147 -14.66 5.73 -2.17
N PRO A 148 -14.24 6.37 -1.06
CA PRO A 148 -15.14 7.20 -0.27
C PRO A 148 -15.62 8.44 -1.03
N ASP A 149 -16.82 8.88 -0.67
CA ASP A 149 -17.40 10.12 -1.18
C ASP A 149 -16.49 11.32 -0.92
N GLY A 150 -16.39 12.20 -1.91
CA GLY A 150 -15.58 13.41 -1.83
C GLY A 150 -14.09 13.22 -2.08
N ILE A 151 -13.60 11.99 -2.29
CA ILE A 151 -12.17 11.74 -2.52
C ILE A 151 -11.64 12.49 -3.75
N TYR A 152 -12.44 12.59 -4.80
CA TYR A 152 -12.08 13.29 -6.03
C TYR A 152 -12.10 14.81 -5.92
N GLU A 153 -12.49 15.36 -4.77
CA GLU A 153 -12.45 16.80 -4.47
C GLU A 153 -11.18 17.25 -3.74
N LEU A 154 -10.27 16.29 -3.48
CA LEU A 154 -9.06 16.51 -2.68
C LEU A 154 -7.87 16.86 -3.59
N GLU A 155 -7.72 18.15 -3.92
CA GLU A 155 -6.71 18.63 -4.86
C GLU A 155 -5.25 18.32 -4.44
N HIS A 156 -5.01 18.19 -3.14
CA HIS A 156 -3.68 17.88 -2.59
C HIS A 156 -3.36 16.40 -2.48
N LEU A 157 -4.34 15.52 -2.78
CA LEU A 157 -4.18 14.08 -2.65
C LEU A 157 -3.15 13.57 -3.68
N ALA A 158 -2.02 13.07 -3.15
CA ALA A 158 -0.89 12.63 -3.95
C ALA A 158 -0.80 11.12 -4.07
N GLU A 159 -1.25 10.39 -3.04
CA GLU A 159 -1.14 8.94 -2.99
C GLU A 159 -2.47 8.31 -2.55
N ILE A 160 -2.97 7.39 -3.36
CA ILE A 160 -4.12 6.54 -3.05
C ILE A 160 -3.66 5.08 -3.11
N HIS A 161 -3.71 4.41 -1.98
CA HIS A 161 -3.48 2.98 -1.85
C HIS A 161 -4.80 2.31 -1.44
N ALA A 162 -5.38 1.53 -2.34
CA ALA A 162 -6.65 0.81 -2.13
C ALA A 162 -6.61 -0.60 -2.73
N SER A 163 -5.42 -1.21 -2.72
CA SER A 163 -5.22 -2.57 -3.18
C SER A 163 -5.90 -3.59 -2.26
N ASN A 164 -6.22 -4.78 -2.79
CA ASN A 164 -6.85 -5.85 -2.01
C ASN A 164 -8.17 -5.40 -1.37
N ASN A 165 -9.10 -4.94 -2.22
CA ASN A 165 -10.47 -4.56 -1.87
C ASN A 165 -11.46 -5.20 -2.84
N GLN A 166 -12.70 -4.73 -2.87
CA GLN A 166 -13.74 -5.18 -3.78
C GLN A 166 -14.22 -4.07 -4.72
N ILE A 167 -13.37 -3.05 -4.96
CA ILE A 167 -13.71 -1.88 -5.75
C ILE A 167 -14.02 -2.29 -7.19
N THR A 168 -15.18 -1.83 -7.68
CA THR A 168 -15.70 -2.20 -9.01
C THR A 168 -15.47 -1.14 -10.07
N THR A 169 -15.36 0.13 -9.68
CA THR A 169 -15.29 1.27 -10.60
C THR A 169 -14.29 2.32 -10.14
N ILE A 170 -13.73 3.03 -11.13
CA ILE A 170 -13.01 4.29 -10.94
C ILE A 170 -13.86 5.35 -11.59
N ASP A 171 -14.26 6.38 -10.84
CA ASP A 171 -15.08 7.47 -11.36
C ASP A 171 -14.26 8.37 -12.32
N ALA A 172 -14.94 8.94 -13.35
CA ALA A 172 -14.34 9.87 -14.29
C ALA A 172 -13.82 11.16 -13.61
N ASN A 173 -14.36 11.51 -12.43
CA ASN A 173 -13.87 12.63 -11.63
C ASN A 173 -12.41 12.43 -11.12
N VAL A 174 -11.79 11.28 -11.34
CA VAL A 174 -10.37 11.04 -11.05
C VAL A 174 -9.46 12.10 -11.68
N SER A 175 -9.85 12.69 -12.82
CA SER A 175 -9.13 13.78 -13.48
C SER A 175 -9.02 15.06 -12.64
N LYS A 176 -9.90 15.26 -11.65
CA LYS A 176 -9.84 16.39 -10.70
C LYS A 176 -8.67 16.28 -9.72
N LEU A 177 -8.10 15.10 -9.55
CA LEU A 177 -6.95 14.86 -8.64
C LEU A 177 -5.64 15.35 -9.27
N THR A 178 -5.48 16.65 -9.34
CA THR A 178 -4.35 17.32 -10.02
C THR A 178 -2.98 17.06 -9.40
N SER A 179 -2.95 16.57 -8.17
CA SER A 179 -1.71 16.24 -7.43
C SER A 179 -1.39 14.76 -7.39
N LEU A 180 -2.25 13.89 -7.93
CA LEU A 180 -2.12 12.43 -7.84
C LEU A 180 -0.83 11.93 -8.51
N LYS A 181 0.01 11.23 -7.75
CA LYS A 181 1.28 10.65 -8.18
C LYS A 181 1.26 9.13 -8.17
N VAL A 182 0.58 8.54 -7.20
CA VAL A 182 0.48 7.10 -7.01
C VAL A 182 -0.99 6.70 -6.89
N LEU A 183 -1.42 5.76 -7.73
CA LEU A 183 -2.74 5.12 -7.65
C LEU A 183 -2.56 3.61 -7.64
N SER A 184 -2.79 2.99 -6.49
CA SER A 184 -2.67 1.55 -6.30
C SER A 184 -4.04 0.93 -6.02
N LEU A 185 -4.54 0.17 -6.99
CA LEU A 185 -5.85 -0.49 -7.00
C LEU A 185 -5.75 -1.95 -7.46
N ASN A 186 -4.57 -2.56 -7.35
CA ASN A 186 -4.39 -3.97 -7.70
C ASN A 186 -5.22 -4.89 -6.79
N VAL A 187 -5.58 -6.06 -7.29
CA VAL A 187 -6.42 -7.05 -6.60
C VAL A 187 -7.77 -6.43 -6.17
N ASN A 188 -8.54 -6.00 -7.17
CA ASN A 188 -9.90 -5.47 -7.02
C ASN A 188 -10.83 -6.08 -8.06
N LYS A 189 -12.03 -5.54 -8.24
CA LYS A 189 -13.05 -6.04 -9.19
C LYS A 189 -13.33 -5.03 -10.33
N ILE A 190 -12.33 -4.19 -10.68
CA ILE A 190 -12.48 -3.14 -11.68
C ILE A 190 -12.58 -3.78 -13.08
N GLU A 191 -13.65 -3.47 -13.81
CA GLU A 191 -13.84 -3.94 -15.18
C GLU A 191 -13.42 -2.90 -16.24
N LEU A 192 -13.66 -1.62 -15.95
CA LEU A 192 -13.43 -0.51 -16.87
C LEU A 192 -12.56 0.56 -16.23
N ILE A 193 -11.65 1.10 -17.01
CA ILE A 193 -10.82 2.24 -16.61
C ILE A 193 -11.32 3.47 -17.36
N PRO A 194 -11.65 4.57 -16.66
CA PRO A 194 -12.13 5.78 -17.30
C PRO A 194 -11.02 6.44 -18.11
N SER A 195 -11.37 7.00 -19.27
CA SER A 195 -10.43 7.71 -20.15
C SER A 195 -9.82 8.94 -19.48
N GLU A 196 -10.54 9.53 -18.54
CA GLU A 196 -10.20 10.70 -17.73
C GLU A 196 -8.97 10.47 -16.85
N LEU A 197 -8.62 9.20 -16.54
CA LEU A 197 -7.39 8.86 -15.84
C LEU A 197 -6.15 9.36 -16.61
N SER A 198 -6.22 9.44 -17.93
CA SER A 198 -5.12 9.97 -18.76
C SER A 198 -4.86 11.47 -18.54
N GLU A 199 -5.79 12.19 -17.91
CA GLU A 199 -5.68 13.63 -17.58
C GLU A 199 -4.92 13.85 -16.26
N CYS A 200 -4.62 12.80 -15.50
CA CYS A 200 -3.80 12.88 -14.29
C CYS A 200 -2.31 13.03 -14.65
N HIS A 201 -1.90 14.22 -15.09
CA HIS A 201 -0.56 14.46 -15.65
C HIS A 201 0.61 14.22 -14.67
N LYS A 202 0.35 14.24 -13.35
CA LYS A 202 1.37 13.97 -12.33
C LYS A 202 1.47 12.49 -11.95
N LEU A 203 0.59 11.62 -12.49
CA LEU A 203 0.55 10.21 -12.15
C LEU A 203 1.82 9.49 -12.67
N LYS A 204 2.62 8.98 -11.74
CA LYS A 204 3.88 8.28 -12.00
C LYS A 204 3.74 6.78 -11.86
N GLU A 205 2.95 6.35 -10.90
CA GLU A 205 2.79 4.96 -10.53
C GLU A 205 1.31 4.58 -10.57
N LEU A 206 0.99 3.60 -11.41
CA LEU A 206 -0.36 3.07 -11.59
C LEU A 206 -0.33 1.55 -11.46
N TYR A 207 -0.99 1.04 -10.45
CA TYR A 207 -1.09 -0.39 -10.17
C TYR A 207 -2.56 -0.82 -10.25
N LEU A 208 -2.90 -1.60 -11.30
CA LEU A 208 -4.24 -2.10 -11.60
C LEU A 208 -4.22 -3.60 -11.94
N GLN A 209 -3.13 -4.31 -11.59
CA GLN A 209 -3.00 -5.74 -11.82
C GLN A 209 -4.08 -6.51 -11.04
N ASP A 210 -4.41 -7.69 -11.51
CA ASP A 210 -5.35 -8.60 -10.84
C ASP A 210 -6.73 -7.98 -10.59
N ASN A 211 -7.24 -7.28 -11.63
CA ASN A 211 -8.59 -6.78 -11.75
C ASN A 211 -9.37 -7.54 -12.86
N LEU A 212 -10.65 -7.23 -13.04
CA LEU A 212 -11.53 -7.88 -14.03
C LEU A 212 -11.51 -7.16 -15.39
N ILE A 213 -10.40 -6.50 -15.75
CA ILE A 213 -10.26 -5.71 -16.97
C ILE A 213 -10.34 -6.63 -18.19
N LYS A 214 -11.30 -6.36 -19.11
CA LYS A 214 -11.58 -7.17 -20.29
C LYS A 214 -10.62 -6.91 -21.46
N ASP A 215 -9.94 -5.76 -21.48
CA ASP A 215 -9.01 -5.39 -22.54
C ASP A 215 -7.65 -6.11 -22.36
N ASN A 216 -7.44 -7.15 -23.14
CA ASN A 216 -6.22 -7.96 -23.08
C ASN A 216 -4.94 -7.17 -23.37
N ARG A 217 -4.99 -6.13 -24.21
CA ARG A 217 -3.85 -5.28 -24.51
C ARG A 217 -3.51 -4.40 -23.31
N LEU A 218 -4.53 -3.82 -22.70
CA LEU A 218 -4.36 -3.03 -21.48
C LEU A 218 -3.81 -3.87 -20.34
N VAL A 219 -4.32 -5.10 -20.15
CA VAL A 219 -3.78 -6.06 -19.15
C VAL A 219 -2.31 -6.37 -19.38
N LYS A 220 -1.88 -6.54 -20.64
CA LYS A 220 -0.44 -6.74 -20.95
C LYS A 220 0.41 -5.52 -20.59
N LEU A 221 -0.05 -4.31 -20.89
CA LEU A 221 0.64 -3.06 -20.54
C LEU A 221 0.75 -2.87 -19.02
N LEU A 222 -0.32 -3.18 -18.29
CA LEU A 222 -0.34 -3.13 -16.81
C LEU A 222 0.67 -4.09 -16.19
N LYS A 223 0.82 -5.30 -16.74
CA LYS A 223 1.83 -6.28 -16.28
C LYS A 223 3.27 -5.81 -16.49
N GLN A 224 3.52 -4.95 -17.45
CA GLN A 224 4.83 -4.36 -17.71
C GLN A 224 5.14 -3.16 -16.81
N CYS A 225 4.20 -2.73 -15.97
CA CYS A 225 4.32 -1.59 -15.05
C CYS A 225 4.75 -0.27 -15.72
N HIS A 226 4.38 -0.07 -16.99
CA HIS A 226 4.67 1.15 -17.74
C HIS A 226 3.51 2.13 -17.66
N THR A 227 3.38 2.86 -16.57
CA THR A 227 2.28 3.83 -16.33
C THR A 227 2.03 4.73 -17.52
N LYS A 228 3.08 5.33 -18.10
CA LYS A 228 2.93 6.22 -19.26
C LYS A 228 2.32 5.51 -20.46
N ALA A 229 2.77 4.31 -20.81
CA ALA A 229 2.22 3.55 -21.93
C ALA A 229 0.74 3.18 -21.70
N VAL A 230 0.36 2.90 -20.45
CA VAL A 230 -1.03 2.66 -20.06
C VAL A 230 -1.87 3.92 -20.28
N LEU A 231 -1.42 5.07 -19.80
CA LEU A 231 -2.12 6.35 -19.94
C LEU A 231 -2.26 6.77 -21.42
N ASP A 232 -1.19 6.63 -22.21
CA ASP A 232 -1.20 6.91 -23.65
C ASP A 232 -2.19 5.98 -24.40
N TYR A 233 -2.27 4.70 -24.01
CA TYR A 233 -3.21 3.76 -24.59
C TYR A 233 -4.67 4.11 -24.26
N ILE A 234 -4.97 4.51 -23.02
CA ILE A 234 -6.29 4.94 -22.58
C ILE A 234 -6.70 6.23 -23.32
N ALA A 235 -5.78 7.19 -23.43
CA ALA A 235 -6.02 8.45 -24.18
C ALA A 235 -6.36 8.21 -25.64
N ALA A 236 -5.63 7.31 -26.33
CA ALA A 236 -5.89 6.95 -27.71
C ALA A 236 -7.25 6.26 -27.93
N GLY A 237 -7.78 5.58 -26.92
CA GLY A 237 -9.13 5.00 -26.91
C GLY A 237 -10.23 6.07 -26.91
N LYS A 238 -10.00 7.20 -26.23
CA LYS A 238 -10.92 8.36 -26.16
C LYS A 238 -11.19 8.97 -27.56
N ASP A 239 -10.16 9.04 -28.40
CA ASP A 239 -10.29 9.62 -29.74
C ASP A 239 -11.09 8.74 -30.69
N LYS A 240 -11.01 7.43 -30.56
CA LYS A 240 -11.80 6.49 -31.39
C LYS A 240 -13.29 6.53 -31.06
N GLY A 241 -13.66 6.79 -29.81
CA GLY A 241 -15.06 6.94 -29.40
C GLY A 241 -15.74 8.21 -29.95
N LYS A 242 -14.99 9.28 -30.22
CA LYS A 242 -15.51 10.52 -30.81
C LYS A 242 -15.61 10.47 -32.34
N ALA A 243 -14.84 9.65 -33.02
CA ALA A 243 -14.82 9.53 -34.49
C ALA A 243 -15.92 8.59 -35.05
N GLY A 244 -16.63 7.84 -34.19
CA GLY A 244 -17.60 6.81 -34.59
C GLY A 244 -18.99 7.30 -35.03
N ARG A 245 -19.25 8.61 -35.23
CA ARG A 245 -20.54 9.13 -35.70
C ARG A 245 -20.41 10.05 -36.93
N LYS A 246 -19.80 9.59 -38.00
CA LYS A 246 -20.08 10.12 -39.35
C LYS A 246 -19.94 8.97 -40.35
N GLY A 247 -21.07 8.73 -41.01
CA GLY A 247 -21.29 7.56 -41.84
C GLY A 247 -20.52 7.54 -43.15
N GLY A 248 -20.65 6.40 -43.82
CA GLY A 248 -20.30 6.30 -45.23
C GLY A 248 -19.85 4.89 -45.63
N LYS A 249 -20.82 4.08 -46.03
CA LYS A 249 -20.56 2.87 -46.80
C LYS A 249 -19.68 3.16 -48.03
N LYS A 250 -18.61 2.44 -48.22
CA LYS A 250 -18.18 1.99 -49.58
C LYS A 250 -17.45 0.66 -49.45
N GLY A 251 -18.08 -0.35 -49.95
CA GLY A 251 -17.48 -1.64 -50.10
C GLY A 251 -16.46 -1.67 -51.21
N ARG A 252 -15.46 -2.53 -51.07
CA ARG A 252 -14.76 -3.14 -52.18
C ARG A 252 -14.17 -4.47 -51.72
N ASN A 253 -14.70 -5.53 -52.31
CA ASN A 253 -14.10 -6.85 -52.36
C ASN A 253 -12.68 -6.80 -52.93
N LYS A 254 -11.77 -7.60 -52.35
CA LYS A 254 -10.85 -8.41 -53.14
C LYS A 254 -10.10 -9.40 -52.24
N THR A 255 -10.43 -10.66 -52.45
CA THR A 255 -9.63 -11.84 -52.78
C THR A 255 -8.48 -12.23 -51.84
N VAL A 256 -8.68 -13.47 -51.40
CA VAL A 256 -7.76 -14.44 -50.78
C VAL A 256 -6.43 -14.54 -51.53
N SER A 257 -5.31 -14.55 -50.82
CA SER A 257 -4.15 -15.36 -51.17
C SER A 257 -3.47 -15.82 -49.90
N GLU A 258 -3.33 -17.10 -49.79
CA GLU A 258 -2.48 -17.85 -48.86
C GLU A 258 -1.01 -17.54 -49.15
N GLY A 259 -0.21 -17.57 -48.10
CA GLY A 259 1.24 -17.67 -48.30
C GLY A 259 2.06 -17.10 -47.10
N ASP A 260 2.64 -18.05 -46.42
CA ASP A 260 3.97 -18.05 -45.82
C ASP A 260 4.19 -17.43 -44.45
N ASN A 261 4.58 -18.36 -43.59
CA ASN A 261 5.30 -18.17 -42.33
C ASN A 261 6.61 -17.37 -42.54
N GLU A 262 6.79 -16.32 -41.77
CA GLU A 262 8.12 -15.91 -41.35
C GLU A 262 8.09 -15.57 -39.86
N GLU A 263 8.78 -16.41 -39.10
CA GLU A 263 9.22 -16.19 -37.74
C GLU A 263 10.28 -15.09 -37.78
N ASP A 264 9.90 -13.86 -37.41
CA ASP A 264 10.90 -12.87 -37.04
C ASP A 264 11.01 -12.83 -35.51
N GLY A 265 11.99 -13.61 -35.05
CA GLY A 265 12.46 -13.59 -33.67
C GLY A 265 13.25 -12.31 -33.42
N GLU A 266 12.61 -11.29 -32.84
CA GLU A 266 13.35 -10.25 -32.14
C GLU A 266 13.91 -10.82 -30.84
N GLN A 267 15.21 -11.09 -30.86
CA GLN A 267 15.99 -11.43 -29.67
C GLN A 267 15.97 -10.26 -28.70
N ALA A 268 15.21 -10.42 -27.63
CA ALA A 268 15.33 -9.59 -26.43
C ALA A 268 16.73 -9.81 -25.84
N THR A 269 17.68 -8.92 -26.11
CA THR A 269 19.01 -8.87 -25.49
C THR A 269 18.91 -8.29 -24.08
N GLY A 270 18.39 -9.07 -23.15
CA GLY A 270 18.44 -8.84 -21.71
C GLY A 270 18.86 -10.13 -21.02
N PRO A 271 19.49 -10.08 -19.84
CA PRO A 271 19.88 -11.30 -19.15
C PRO A 271 18.66 -12.16 -18.86
N VAL A 272 18.59 -13.30 -19.54
CA VAL A 272 17.55 -14.31 -19.32
C VAL A 272 17.86 -15.00 -17.99
N VAL A 273 17.02 -14.81 -17.00
CA VAL A 273 17.10 -15.58 -15.76
C VAL A 273 16.48 -16.96 -16.02
N THR A 274 17.32 -17.96 -16.14
CA THR A 274 16.88 -19.34 -16.26
C THR A 274 16.60 -19.89 -14.86
N VAL A 275 15.36 -20.25 -14.58
CA VAL A 275 14.98 -20.91 -13.32
C VAL A 275 15.34 -22.40 -13.44
N LEU A 276 16.35 -22.83 -12.69
CA LEU A 276 16.72 -24.24 -12.56
C LEU A 276 16.10 -24.80 -11.29
N TYR A 277 15.30 -25.83 -11.41
CA TYR A 277 14.82 -26.61 -10.28
C TYR A 277 15.95 -27.57 -9.86
N SER A 278 16.43 -27.44 -8.62
CA SER A 278 17.48 -28.31 -8.07
C SER A 278 16.94 -29.06 -6.86
N GLU A 279 17.14 -30.38 -6.84
CA GLU A 279 16.83 -31.23 -5.69
C GLU A 279 17.90 -31.11 -4.58
N ASP A 280 19.01 -30.44 -4.85
CA ASP A 280 20.14 -30.33 -3.94
C ASP A 280 19.96 -29.30 -2.81
N PHE A 281 18.85 -28.58 -2.81
CA PHE A 281 18.61 -27.51 -1.85
C PHE A 281 17.45 -27.88 -0.89
N LYS A 282 17.79 -28.21 0.36
CA LYS A 282 16.79 -28.47 1.41
C LYS A 282 16.68 -27.28 2.35
N VAL A 283 15.50 -26.71 2.46
CA VAL A 283 15.17 -25.66 3.43
C VAL A 283 14.47 -26.31 4.62
N LEU A 284 15.10 -26.23 5.80
CA LEU A 284 14.49 -26.68 7.05
C LEU A 284 13.61 -25.54 7.59
N VAL A 285 12.30 -25.75 7.57
CA VAL A 285 11.32 -24.82 8.12
C VAL A 285 10.94 -25.29 9.52
N GLN A 286 11.08 -24.40 10.50
CA GLN A 286 10.63 -24.71 11.87
C GLN A 286 9.09 -24.77 11.90
N ALA A 287 8.55 -25.69 12.69
CA ALA A 287 7.09 -25.91 12.79
C ALA A 287 6.32 -24.62 13.15
N SER A 288 6.89 -23.77 13.99
CA SER A 288 6.30 -22.49 14.38
C SER A 288 6.12 -21.47 13.21
N VAL A 289 6.80 -21.70 12.08
CA VAL A 289 6.67 -20.86 10.88
C VAL A 289 5.60 -21.40 9.94
N GLN A 290 5.33 -22.71 9.96
CA GLN A 290 4.30 -23.32 9.10
C GLN A 290 2.88 -22.85 9.45
N ASP A 291 2.59 -22.57 10.70
CA ASP A 291 1.28 -22.08 11.15
C ASP A 291 1.02 -20.65 10.72
N ILE A 292 2.10 -19.85 10.51
CA ILE A 292 2.02 -18.45 10.09
C ILE A 292 2.11 -18.32 8.58
N ARG A 293 2.90 -19.18 7.91
CA ARG A 293 3.16 -19.15 6.46
C ARG A 293 3.31 -20.56 5.90
N PRO A 294 2.24 -21.14 5.34
CA PRO A 294 2.26 -22.53 4.86
C PRO A 294 3.14 -22.73 3.61
N TYR A 295 3.55 -21.66 2.93
CA TYR A 295 4.38 -21.73 1.72
C TYR A 295 5.57 -20.79 1.80
N ILE A 296 6.79 -21.34 1.62
CA ILE A 296 8.02 -20.58 1.49
C ILE A 296 8.61 -20.87 0.12
N VAL A 297 8.83 -19.83 -0.69
CA VAL A 297 9.53 -19.93 -1.96
C VAL A 297 10.94 -19.39 -1.77
N CYS A 298 11.95 -20.23 -2.06
CA CYS A 298 13.36 -19.87 -1.99
C CYS A 298 13.96 -19.89 -3.40
N ALA A 299 14.69 -18.84 -3.77
CA ALA A 299 15.46 -18.78 -4.99
C ALA A 299 16.93 -18.53 -4.69
N LEU A 300 17.81 -19.30 -5.35
CA LEU A 300 19.26 -19.09 -5.32
C LEU A 300 19.67 -18.42 -6.61
N VAL A 301 20.16 -17.20 -6.53
CA VAL A 301 20.66 -16.44 -7.68
C VAL A 301 22.19 -16.50 -7.67
N ARG A 302 22.78 -17.04 -8.76
CA ARG A 302 24.22 -17.16 -8.93
C ARG A 302 24.69 -16.22 -10.04
N ASN A 303 25.95 -15.77 -9.95
CA ASN A 303 26.61 -14.95 -10.98
C ASN A 303 25.89 -13.63 -11.30
N LEU A 304 25.23 -13.03 -10.31
CA LEU A 304 24.63 -11.71 -10.46
C LEU A 304 25.74 -10.66 -10.34
N ASP A 305 25.94 -9.91 -11.42
CA ASP A 305 26.83 -8.74 -11.40
C ASP A 305 26.09 -7.56 -10.76
N LEU A 306 26.50 -7.19 -9.55
CA LEU A 306 25.95 -6.07 -8.78
C LEU A 306 26.83 -4.80 -8.88
N SER A 307 27.85 -4.81 -9.74
CA SER A 307 28.68 -3.61 -10.00
C SER A 307 27.88 -2.50 -10.69
N ASP A 308 26.85 -2.86 -11.47
CA ASP A 308 25.92 -1.90 -12.06
C ASP A 308 24.83 -1.47 -11.07
N MET A 309 24.81 -0.18 -10.75
CA MET A 309 23.84 0.43 -9.84
C MET A 309 22.38 0.30 -10.32
N ALA A 310 22.13 0.19 -11.61
CA ALA A 310 20.78 0.01 -12.15
C ALA A 310 20.28 -1.42 -11.89
N THR A 311 21.13 -2.41 -12.08
CA THR A 311 20.86 -3.82 -11.79
C THR A 311 20.69 -4.03 -10.28
N PHE A 312 21.52 -3.41 -9.44
CA PHE A 312 21.38 -3.44 -7.98
C PHE A 312 20.05 -2.86 -7.52
N ARG A 313 19.64 -1.70 -8.07
CA ARG A 313 18.33 -1.09 -7.73
C ARG A 313 17.16 -1.96 -8.16
N LYS A 314 17.20 -2.57 -9.35
CA LYS A 314 16.18 -3.52 -9.80
C LYS A 314 16.08 -4.72 -8.86
N PHE A 315 17.23 -5.26 -8.44
CA PHE A 315 17.27 -6.38 -7.50
C PHE A 315 16.65 -6.02 -6.15
N ILE A 316 17.01 -4.86 -5.56
CA ILE A 316 16.44 -4.37 -4.30
C ILE A 316 14.92 -4.15 -4.42
N ASN A 317 14.46 -3.59 -5.54
CA ASN A 317 13.02 -3.39 -5.77
C ASN A 317 12.26 -4.72 -5.86
N ILE A 318 12.84 -5.75 -6.50
CA ILE A 318 12.25 -7.10 -6.51
C ILE A 318 12.18 -7.67 -5.09
N GLN A 319 13.23 -7.49 -4.28
CA GLN A 319 13.27 -7.97 -2.90
C GLN A 319 12.23 -7.27 -2.01
N VAL A 320 11.95 -6.00 -2.24
CA VAL A 320 10.92 -5.23 -1.52
C VAL A 320 9.50 -5.61 -1.98
N GLN A 321 9.32 -5.81 -3.30
CA GLN A 321 8.02 -6.19 -3.88
C GLN A 321 7.57 -7.61 -3.49
N TYR A 322 8.52 -8.52 -3.28
CA TYR A 322 8.25 -9.93 -2.93
C TYR A 322 8.78 -10.25 -1.52
N SER A 323 8.18 -9.64 -0.51
CA SER A 323 8.52 -9.88 0.92
C SER A 323 8.45 -11.35 1.36
N PHE A 324 8.05 -12.25 0.46
CA PHE A 324 7.88 -13.69 0.69
C PHE A 324 8.97 -14.57 0.04
N ILE A 325 9.93 -13.97 -0.67
CA ILE A 325 10.99 -14.72 -1.35
C ILE A 325 12.29 -14.55 -0.56
N LEU A 326 12.82 -15.64 -0.04
CA LEU A 326 14.17 -15.71 0.47
C LEU A 326 15.13 -15.86 -0.72
N ILE A 327 15.96 -14.84 -0.98
CA ILE A 327 16.95 -14.88 -2.06
C ILE A 327 18.34 -15.06 -1.45
N PHE A 328 19.00 -16.13 -1.86
CA PHE A 328 20.40 -16.40 -1.49
C PHE A 328 21.31 -15.98 -2.64
N LEU A 329 22.23 -15.05 -2.37
CA LEU A 329 23.21 -14.58 -3.34
C LEU A 329 24.53 -15.31 -3.15
N GLN A 330 25.04 -15.92 -4.23
CA GLN A 330 26.38 -16.44 -4.30
C GLN A 330 27.11 -15.71 -5.43
N GLY A 331 27.91 -14.70 -5.06
CA GLY A 331 28.72 -13.91 -6.02
C GLY A 331 30.16 -14.40 -6.08
N ASN A 332 30.77 -14.39 -7.27
CA ASN A 332 32.21 -14.53 -7.44
C ASN A 332 32.88 -13.20 -7.13
N TYR A 333 33.79 -13.18 -6.16
CA TYR A 333 34.62 -12.01 -5.89
C TYR A 333 35.73 -11.89 -6.92
N ALA A 334 35.90 -10.71 -7.52
CA ALA A 334 37.14 -10.36 -8.18
C ALA A 334 38.26 -10.17 -7.14
N PRO A 335 39.41 -10.78 -7.24
CA PRO A 335 40.53 -10.60 -6.33
C PRO A 335 41.12 -9.21 -6.50
N GLY A 336 40.89 -8.30 -5.53
CA GLY A 336 41.49 -6.97 -5.54
C GLY A 336 40.87 -5.89 -4.69
N ALA A 337 39.77 -6.15 -3.98
CA ALA A 337 39.17 -5.15 -3.08
C ALA A 337 39.74 -5.28 -1.63
N PRO A 338 40.12 -4.15 -0.98
CA PRO A 338 40.66 -4.19 0.38
C PRO A 338 39.55 -4.59 1.36
N ASN A 339 39.86 -5.54 2.22
CA ASN A 339 39.20 -6.05 3.41
C ASN A 339 37.94 -5.30 3.88
N GLY A 340 36.80 -5.54 3.26
CA GLY A 340 35.49 -5.25 3.81
C GLY A 340 34.82 -6.58 4.18
N ARG A 341 34.84 -6.95 5.46
CA ARG A 341 34.02 -8.03 5.98
C ARG A 341 32.56 -7.73 5.72
N PHE A 342 32.01 -8.25 4.65
CA PHE A 342 30.58 -8.52 4.61
C PHE A 342 30.35 -9.72 5.55
N GLY A 343 30.15 -9.37 6.82
CA GLY A 343 29.68 -10.30 7.80
C GLY A 343 28.42 -10.98 7.28
N LYS A 344 28.25 -12.25 7.63
CA LYS A 344 27.01 -13.01 7.44
C LYS A 344 25.84 -12.04 7.49
N LEU A 345 25.18 -11.79 6.35
CA LEU A 345 23.91 -11.11 6.34
C LEU A 345 22.99 -11.97 7.21
N SER A 346 22.88 -11.55 8.46
CA SER A 346 22.11 -12.26 9.46
C SER A 346 20.67 -12.20 8.96
N VAL A 347 20.08 -13.36 8.75
CA VAL A 347 18.67 -13.59 8.45
C VAL A 347 17.71 -12.86 9.43
N ARG A 348 18.24 -12.27 10.49
CA ARG A 348 17.48 -11.50 11.48
C ARG A 348 16.83 -10.20 10.96
N LYS A 349 17.27 -9.64 9.84
CA LYS A 349 16.63 -8.42 9.25
C LYS A 349 15.54 -8.73 8.21
N ALA A 350 15.40 -9.96 7.76
CA ALA A 350 14.30 -10.37 6.89
C ALA A 350 13.02 -10.75 7.67
N PHE A 351 13.05 -10.76 8.97
CA PHE A 351 11.93 -11.03 9.86
C PHE A 351 11.54 -9.77 10.63
N ASN A 352 11.10 -8.73 9.94
CA ASN A 352 10.07 -7.87 10.50
C ASN A 352 8.74 -8.47 10.03
N PRO A 353 7.93 -9.02 10.94
CA PRO A 353 6.58 -9.41 10.59
C PRO A 353 5.81 -8.13 10.25
N VAL A 354 5.45 -7.99 8.99
CA VAL A 354 4.42 -7.05 8.56
C VAL A 354 3.08 -7.62 8.98
#